data_11e5600af3437c399c6ffe58726f59ee
#
_entry.id   11e5600af3437c399c6ffe58726f59ee
#
_cell.length_a   1.000
_cell.length_b   1.000
_cell.length_c   1.000
_cell.angle_alpha   90.00
_cell.angle_beta   90.00
_cell.angle_gamma   90.00
#
_symmetry.space_group_name_H-M   'P 1'
#
loop_
_entity.id
_entity.type
_entity.pdbx_description
1 polymer ?
#
loop_
_entity_poly.entity_id
_entity_poly.type
_entity_poly.pdbx_seq_one_letter_code
_entity_poly.pdbx_strand_id
1 'polypeptide(L)'
;MGDICLKNNVLVVSDEIHFDLIMPGHKHTVYATLGKEYADHCIVCSAASKTFSLAALCVGNALIPNEELRKAFDAEVNVSGCYTYSIFGIRALETGYTKCAEWVDQLVEH
;
A
#
# COMPACT_ATOMS: atom_id res chain seq x y z
N MET A 1 6.01 15.39 -10.87
CA MET A 1 4.75 15.61 -10.10
C MET A 1 5.05 15.82 -8.62
N GLY A 2 5.84 14.98 -7.96
CA GLY A 2 6.18 15.10 -6.54
C GLY A 2 6.71 16.47 -6.13
N ASP A 3 7.67 17.02 -6.88
CA ASP A 3 8.24 18.37 -6.62
C ASP A 3 7.17 19.46 -6.61
N ILE A 4 6.17 19.35 -7.53
CA ILE A 4 5.08 20.31 -7.62
C ILE A 4 4.18 20.18 -6.37
N CYS A 5 3.89 18.97 -5.92
CA CYS A 5 3.10 18.72 -4.72
C CYS A 5 3.80 19.28 -3.49
N LEU A 6 5.09 18.99 -3.31
CA LEU A 6 5.89 19.53 -2.21
C LEU A 6 5.92 21.06 -2.21
N LYS A 7 6.21 21.67 -3.36
CA LYS A 7 6.25 23.14 -3.50
C LYS A 7 4.93 23.83 -3.13
N ASN A 8 3.81 23.15 -3.33
CA ASN A 8 2.48 23.67 -3.05
C ASN A 8 1.86 23.11 -1.77
N ASN A 9 2.64 22.42 -0.94
CA ASN A 9 2.19 21.78 0.31
C ASN A 9 0.97 20.86 0.10
N VAL A 10 0.99 20.07 -0.97
CA VAL A 10 -0.07 19.11 -1.31
C VAL A 10 0.33 17.72 -0.86
N LEU A 11 -0.50 17.10 -0.01
CA LEU A 11 -0.36 15.70 0.39
C LEU A 11 -0.61 14.78 -0.82
N VAL A 12 0.25 13.80 -1.02
CA VAL A 12 0.11 12.79 -2.07
C VAL A 12 -0.47 11.51 -1.48
N VAL A 13 -1.56 11.02 -2.04
CA VAL A 13 -2.02 9.65 -1.83
C VAL A 13 -1.62 8.82 -3.04
N SER A 14 -0.65 7.92 -2.85
CA SER A 14 -0.17 7.02 -3.89
C SER A 14 -0.87 5.67 -3.79
N ASP A 15 -1.78 5.41 -4.72
CA ASP A 15 -2.44 4.11 -4.81
C ASP A 15 -1.53 3.14 -5.58
N GLU A 16 -0.88 2.25 -4.84
CA GLU A 16 0.08 1.27 -5.34
C GLU A 16 -0.45 -0.17 -5.20
N ILE A 17 -1.77 -0.35 -5.25
CA ILE A 17 -2.42 -1.65 -5.03
C ILE A 17 -1.98 -2.74 -6.03
N HIS A 18 -1.44 -2.35 -7.19
CA HIS A 18 -0.95 -3.25 -8.24
C HIS A 18 0.58 -3.41 -8.27
N PHE A 19 1.30 -2.94 -7.25
CA PHE A 19 2.77 -2.84 -7.26
C PHE A 19 3.52 -4.19 -7.41
N ASP A 20 2.88 -5.30 -7.08
CA ASP A 20 3.46 -6.66 -7.23
C ASP A 20 3.28 -7.23 -8.65
N LEU A 21 2.31 -6.72 -9.42
CA LEU A 21 1.97 -7.25 -10.75
C LEU A 21 2.76 -6.50 -11.83
N ILE A 22 4.07 -6.63 -11.79
CA ILE A 22 5.00 -5.94 -12.69
C ILE A 22 5.50 -6.91 -13.75
N MET A 23 5.37 -6.52 -15.02
CA MET A 23 5.80 -7.33 -16.14
C MET A 23 7.31 -7.61 -16.09
N PRO A 24 7.78 -8.79 -16.56
CA PRO A 24 9.18 -9.15 -16.56
C PRO A 24 10.08 -8.07 -17.20
N GLY A 25 11.21 -7.80 -16.55
CA GLY A 25 12.16 -6.76 -16.99
C GLY A 25 11.82 -5.34 -16.55
N HIS A 26 10.70 -5.13 -15.87
CA HIS A 26 10.30 -3.84 -15.29
C HIS A 26 10.41 -3.84 -13.77
N LYS A 27 10.42 -2.65 -13.17
CA LYS A 27 10.47 -2.47 -11.72
C LYS A 27 9.51 -1.37 -11.30
N HIS A 28 8.70 -1.62 -10.30
CA HIS A 28 7.89 -0.61 -9.63
C HIS A 28 8.77 0.27 -8.73
N THR A 29 8.47 1.57 -8.69
CA THR A 29 9.10 2.51 -7.76
C THR A 29 8.07 3.02 -6.77
N VAL A 30 8.19 2.61 -5.51
CA VAL A 30 7.32 3.08 -4.44
C VAL A 30 7.53 4.57 -4.21
N TYR A 31 6.47 5.37 -4.21
CA TYR A 31 6.56 6.84 -4.11
C TYR A 31 7.33 7.29 -2.87
N ALA A 32 7.11 6.67 -1.72
CA ALA A 32 7.80 7.01 -0.48
C ALA A 32 9.33 6.75 -0.50
N THR A 33 9.84 6.03 -1.51
CA THR A 33 11.28 5.75 -1.66
C THR A 33 12.03 6.79 -2.49
N LEU A 34 11.32 7.78 -3.05
CA LEU A 34 11.93 8.86 -3.86
C LEU A 34 12.81 9.79 -3.05
N GLY A 35 12.57 9.93 -1.74
CA GLY A 35 13.32 10.74 -0.81
C GLY A 35 12.53 11.01 0.45
N LYS A 36 13.22 11.45 1.53
CA LYS A 36 12.58 11.68 2.82
C LYS A 36 11.46 12.73 2.73
N GLU A 37 11.66 13.79 1.99
CA GLU A 37 10.68 14.86 1.80
C GLU A 37 9.38 14.36 1.15
N TYR A 38 9.47 13.41 0.20
CA TYR A 38 8.30 12.78 -0.41
C TYR A 38 7.61 11.83 0.55
N ALA A 39 8.40 11.03 1.29
CA ALA A 39 7.90 10.11 2.31
C ALA A 39 7.13 10.84 3.43
N ASP A 40 7.62 12.00 3.87
CA ASP A 40 6.99 12.81 4.91
C ASP A 40 5.66 13.46 4.44
N HIS A 41 5.41 13.52 3.12
CA HIS A 41 4.23 14.15 2.52
C HIS A 41 3.38 13.16 1.69
N CYS A 42 3.40 11.87 2.05
CA CYS A 42 2.59 10.89 1.33
C CYS A 42 1.90 9.87 2.25
N ILE A 43 0.84 9.29 1.68
CA ILE A 43 0.21 8.05 2.13
C ILE A 43 0.31 7.08 0.95
N VAL A 44 0.97 5.94 1.15
CA VAL A 44 1.02 4.87 0.15
C VAL A 44 -0.04 3.84 0.50
N CYS A 45 -0.95 3.57 -0.43
CA CYS A 45 -1.98 2.55 -0.29
C CYS A 45 -1.57 1.28 -1.04
N SER A 46 -1.63 0.15 -0.36
CA SER A 46 -1.35 -1.16 -0.94
C SER A 46 -2.30 -2.23 -0.42
N ALA A 47 -2.41 -3.36 -1.10
CA ALA A 47 -3.18 -4.50 -0.62
C ALA A 47 -2.77 -5.79 -1.32
N ALA A 48 -2.85 -6.91 -0.62
CA ALA A 48 -2.71 -8.25 -1.18
C ALA A 48 -3.90 -8.66 -2.08
N SER A 49 -4.96 -7.85 -2.09
CA SER A 49 -6.23 -8.17 -2.76
C SER A 49 -6.10 -8.36 -4.28
N LYS A 50 -5.22 -7.63 -4.93
CA LYS A 50 -4.96 -7.77 -6.37
C LYS A 50 -3.89 -8.81 -6.64
N THR A 51 -2.81 -8.79 -5.87
CA THR A 51 -1.70 -9.75 -5.97
C THR A 51 -2.16 -11.20 -5.84
N PHE A 52 -3.02 -11.50 -4.86
CA PHE A 52 -3.46 -12.87 -4.54
C PHE A 52 -4.97 -13.11 -4.73
N SER A 53 -5.68 -12.23 -5.45
CA SER A 53 -7.14 -12.34 -5.69
C SER A 53 -7.98 -12.44 -4.40
N LEU A 54 -7.62 -11.68 -3.36
CA LEU A 54 -8.22 -11.73 -2.03
C LEU A 54 -9.16 -10.56 -1.72
N ALA A 55 -9.75 -9.93 -2.72
CA ALA A 55 -10.54 -8.71 -2.56
C ALA A 55 -11.72 -8.85 -1.56
N ALA A 56 -12.37 -10.02 -1.53
CA ALA A 56 -13.49 -10.30 -0.62
C ALA A 56 -13.11 -10.27 0.88
N LEU A 57 -11.82 -10.36 1.21
CA LEU A 57 -11.34 -10.33 2.59
C LEU A 57 -11.16 -8.90 3.14
N CYS A 58 -11.30 -7.88 2.29
CA CYS A 58 -11.37 -6.46 2.67
C CYS A 58 -10.21 -6.01 3.57
N VAL A 59 -8.96 -6.35 3.23
CA VAL A 59 -7.76 -5.89 3.93
C VAL A 59 -6.90 -5.05 3.00
N GLY A 60 -6.60 -3.82 3.42
CA GLY A 60 -5.67 -2.91 2.77
C GLY A 60 -4.67 -2.36 3.77
N ASN A 61 -3.58 -1.79 3.27
CA ASN A 61 -2.53 -1.16 4.05
C ASN A 61 -2.43 0.31 3.67
N ALA A 62 -2.28 1.18 4.67
CA ALA A 62 -1.85 2.55 4.50
C ALA A 62 -0.46 2.71 5.16
N LEU A 63 0.56 2.92 4.34
CA LEU A 63 1.92 3.16 4.80
C LEU A 63 2.14 4.67 4.89
N ILE A 64 2.33 5.16 6.10
CA ILE A 64 2.43 6.58 6.40
C ILE A 64 3.72 6.81 7.21
N PRO A 65 4.83 7.16 6.56
CA PRO A 65 6.12 7.36 7.24
C PRO A 65 6.09 8.52 8.24
N ASN A 66 5.41 9.62 7.92
CA ASN A 66 5.26 10.77 8.80
C ASN A 66 4.39 10.42 10.02
N GLU A 67 4.96 10.55 11.22
CA GLU A 67 4.29 10.17 12.48
C GLU A 67 3.06 11.01 12.78
N GLU A 68 3.11 12.32 12.56
CA GLU A 68 1.98 13.22 12.82
C GLU A 68 0.81 12.92 11.89
N LEU A 69 1.11 12.73 10.61
CA LEU A 69 0.10 12.34 9.62
C LEU A 69 -0.49 10.96 9.95
N ARG A 70 0.32 10.00 10.38
CA ARG A 70 -0.14 8.68 10.78
C ARG A 70 -1.06 8.72 11.99
N LYS A 71 -0.73 9.52 13.02
CA LYS A 71 -1.60 9.72 14.19
C LYS A 71 -2.95 10.33 13.80
N ALA A 72 -2.94 11.34 12.91
CA ALA A 72 -4.16 11.96 12.41
C ALA A 72 -5.02 10.95 11.63
N PHE A 73 -4.39 10.16 10.76
CA PHE A 73 -5.07 9.10 10.01
C PHE A 73 -5.70 8.05 10.94
N ASP A 74 -4.94 7.57 11.94
CA ASP A 74 -5.45 6.58 12.90
C ASP A 74 -6.63 7.12 13.71
N ALA A 75 -6.61 8.41 14.08
CA ALA A 75 -7.72 9.05 14.78
C ALA A 75 -9.00 9.05 13.92
N GLU A 76 -8.90 9.38 12.63
CA GLU A 76 -10.03 9.36 11.69
C GLU A 76 -10.56 7.95 11.42
N VAL A 77 -9.68 6.95 11.29
CA VAL A 77 -10.07 5.54 11.16
C VAL A 77 -10.89 5.08 12.36
N ASN A 78 -10.48 5.46 13.57
CA ASN A 78 -11.22 5.13 14.81
C ASN A 78 -12.59 5.82 14.87
N VAL A 79 -12.68 7.10 14.48
CA VAL A 79 -13.95 7.85 14.45
C VAL A 79 -14.89 7.29 13.39
N SER A 80 -14.37 6.91 12.23
CA SER A 80 -15.18 6.34 11.13
C SER A 80 -15.72 4.95 11.41
N GLY A 81 -15.25 4.27 12.46
CA GLY A 81 -15.64 2.89 12.77
C GLY A 81 -14.98 1.82 11.88
N CYS A 82 -14.03 2.22 11.03
CA CYS A 82 -13.34 1.32 10.09
C CYS A 82 -12.15 0.56 10.72
N TYR A 83 -12.15 0.39 12.03
CA TYR A 83 -11.07 -0.29 12.78
C TYR A 83 -11.24 -1.80 12.90
N THR A 84 -12.33 -2.37 12.36
CA THR A 84 -12.59 -3.81 12.45
C THR A 84 -11.93 -4.55 11.29
N TYR A 85 -10.91 -5.34 11.60
CA TYR A 85 -10.17 -6.12 10.61
C TYR A 85 -10.67 -7.56 10.54
N SER A 86 -10.71 -8.11 9.32
CA SER A 86 -10.93 -9.54 9.13
C SER A 86 -9.70 -10.34 9.57
N ILE A 87 -9.84 -11.19 10.58
CA ILE A 87 -8.77 -12.10 11.02
C ILE A 87 -8.31 -12.99 9.86
N PHE A 88 -9.24 -13.49 9.05
CA PHE A 88 -8.93 -14.29 7.86
C PHE A 88 -8.19 -13.46 6.81
N GLY A 89 -8.55 -12.20 6.63
CA GLY A 89 -7.87 -11.28 5.71
C GLY A 89 -6.42 -11.02 6.11
N ILE A 90 -6.18 -10.76 7.40
CA ILE A 90 -4.81 -10.56 7.93
C ILE A 90 -3.97 -11.83 7.74
N ARG A 91 -4.50 -13.02 8.05
CA ARG A 91 -3.78 -14.29 7.87
C ARG A 91 -3.54 -14.62 6.40
N ALA A 92 -4.48 -14.31 5.52
CA ALA A 92 -4.31 -14.51 4.09
C ALA A 92 -3.25 -13.58 3.52
N LEU A 93 -3.22 -12.31 3.94
CA LEU A 93 -2.19 -11.34 3.58
C LEU A 93 -0.80 -11.80 4.04
N GLU A 94 -0.66 -12.17 5.31
CA GLU A 94 0.59 -12.70 5.87
C GLU A 94 1.08 -13.94 5.10
N THR A 95 0.18 -14.89 4.84
CA THR A 95 0.51 -16.11 4.11
C THR A 95 0.90 -15.83 2.67
N GLY A 96 0.16 -14.95 1.98
CA GLY A 96 0.45 -14.54 0.61
C GLY A 96 1.88 -14.01 0.48
N TYR A 97 2.23 -13.01 1.27
CA TYR A 97 3.55 -12.38 1.20
C TYR A 97 4.71 -13.23 1.75
N THR A 98 4.43 -14.19 2.65
CA THR A 98 5.51 -15.02 3.21
C THR A 98 5.71 -16.36 2.53
N LYS A 99 4.70 -16.87 1.78
CA LYS A 99 4.71 -18.26 1.28
C LYS A 99 4.32 -18.42 -0.19
N CYS A 100 3.79 -17.38 -0.84
CA CYS A 100 3.21 -17.52 -2.18
C CYS A 100 3.93 -16.68 -3.25
N ALA A 101 5.24 -16.43 -3.10
CA ALA A 101 6.02 -15.69 -4.10
C ALA A 101 5.98 -16.38 -5.48
N GLU A 102 6.16 -17.69 -5.52
CA GLU A 102 6.12 -18.49 -6.74
C GLU A 102 4.78 -18.37 -7.50
N TRP A 103 3.67 -18.22 -6.77
CA TRP A 103 2.36 -18.02 -7.39
C TRP A 103 2.30 -16.70 -8.16
N VAL A 104 2.90 -15.63 -7.62
CA VAL A 104 2.97 -14.33 -8.28
C VAL A 104 3.86 -14.40 -9.52
N ASP A 105 5.01 -15.06 -9.41
CA ASP A 105 5.94 -15.24 -10.53
C ASP A 105 5.25 -15.97 -11.70
N GLN A 106 4.54 -17.06 -11.43
CA GLN A 106 3.77 -17.81 -12.43
C GLN A 106 2.64 -16.97 -13.03
N LEU A 107 1.94 -16.14 -12.22
CA LEU A 107 0.86 -15.28 -12.70
C LEU A 107 1.38 -14.22 -13.68
N VAL A 108 2.54 -13.65 -13.40
CA VAL A 108 3.12 -12.58 -14.24
C VAL A 108 3.75 -13.11 -15.53
N GLU A 109 4.15 -14.39 -15.56
CA GLU A 109 4.70 -15.05 -16.74
C GLU A 109 3.61 -15.45 -17.77
N HIS A 110 2.34 -15.55 -17.39
CA HIS A 110 1.21 -15.90 -18.24
C HIS A 110 0.50 -14.69 -18.83
#